data_0419e03b5f0502547cadf0f0c80e2959
#
_entry.id   0419e03b5f0502547cadf0f0c80e2959
#
_cell.length_a   1.000
_cell.length_b   1.000
_cell.length_c   1.000
_cell.angle_alpha   90.00
_cell.angle_beta   90.00
_cell.angle_gamma   90.00
#
_symmetry.space_group_name_H-M   'P 1'
#
loop_
_entity.id
_entity.type
_entity.pdbx_description
1 polymer ?
#
loop_
_entity_poly.entity_id
_entity_poly.type
_entity_poly.pdbx_seq_one_letter_code
_entity_poly.pdbx_strand_id
1 'polypeptide(L)'
;MQACPLDARTARLALEPVVNLARLPIRDGNGDAAYTLLDTLYQAVCNQADTVAGGIAIPASRLTRTPDDLRQIRRWLWTVHLADSPRALISAGRWHDALAHLETHNGIGQRLLDGRQVAVITRYLAADTSGALTLVQNSTATEPWEYVVAYASAS
;
A
#
# COMPACT_ATOMS: atom_id res chain seq x y z
N MET A 1 8.95 -18.23 26.05
CA MET A 1 10.11 -18.13 25.12
C MET A 1 10.15 -16.71 24.60
N GLN A 2 11.14 -15.92 25.00
CA GLN A 2 11.27 -14.54 24.49
C GLN A 2 11.78 -14.62 23.05
N ALA A 3 11.02 -14.03 22.11
CA ALA A 3 11.47 -13.93 20.74
C ALA A 3 12.77 -13.09 20.69
N CYS A 4 13.83 -13.67 20.14
CA CYS A 4 15.09 -12.97 19.94
C CYS A 4 14.90 -11.93 18.83
N PRO A 5 15.42 -10.69 18.97
CA PRO A 5 15.35 -9.70 17.90
C PRO A 5 15.99 -10.22 16.61
N LEU A 6 15.37 -9.91 15.48
CA LEU A 6 15.73 -10.46 14.16
C LEU A 6 16.55 -9.45 13.34
N ASP A 7 17.38 -9.92 12.40
CA ASP A 7 17.89 -9.07 11.34
C ASP A 7 16.77 -8.73 10.34
N ALA A 8 16.98 -7.72 9.50
CA ALA A 8 15.98 -7.23 8.56
C ALA A 8 15.43 -8.32 7.64
N ARG A 9 16.28 -9.20 7.12
CA ARG A 9 15.86 -10.30 6.24
C ARG A 9 14.93 -11.28 6.93
N THR A 10 15.32 -11.73 8.12
CA THR A 10 14.55 -12.70 8.91
C THR A 10 13.23 -12.05 9.41
N ALA A 11 13.28 -10.80 9.83
CA ALA A 11 12.08 -10.04 10.22
C ALA A 11 11.09 -9.92 9.05
N ARG A 12 11.58 -9.62 7.84
CA ARG A 12 10.74 -9.60 6.64
C ARG A 12 10.09 -10.97 6.40
N LEU A 13 10.86 -12.04 6.39
CA LEU A 13 10.33 -13.40 6.21
C LEU A 13 9.27 -13.77 7.26
N ALA A 14 9.44 -13.31 8.50
CA ALA A 14 8.45 -13.52 9.56
C ALA A 14 7.15 -12.74 9.34
N LEU A 15 7.21 -11.57 8.70
CA LEU A 15 6.03 -10.72 8.43
C LEU A 15 5.35 -11.02 7.09
N GLU A 16 6.04 -11.61 6.12
CA GLU A 16 5.46 -11.95 4.80
C GLU A 16 4.16 -12.79 4.89
N PRO A 17 4.03 -13.80 5.76
CA PRO A 17 2.77 -14.51 5.92
C PRO A 17 1.60 -13.62 6.35
N VAL A 18 1.85 -12.62 7.20
CA VAL A 18 0.82 -11.68 7.66
C VAL A 18 0.36 -10.78 6.50
N VAL A 19 1.31 -10.30 5.68
CA VAL A 19 1.01 -9.55 4.45
C VAL A 19 0.19 -10.41 3.48
N ASN A 20 0.55 -11.67 3.31
CA ASN A 20 -0.19 -12.58 2.43
C ASN A 20 -1.60 -12.87 2.95
N LEU A 21 -1.79 -12.96 4.27
CA LEU A 21 -3.13 -13.05 4.87
C LEU A 21 -3.99 -11.83 4.55
N ALA A 22 -3.41 -10.63 4.52
CA ALA A 22 -4.12 -9.41 4.15
C ALA A 22 -4.60 -9.41 2.69
N ARG A 23 -3.90 -10.11 1.80
CA ARG A 23 -4.26 -10.20 0.38
C ARG A 23 -5.45 -11.11 0.09
N LEU A 24 -5.75 -12.06 0.97
CA LEU A 24 -6.89 -12.96 0.80
C LEU A 24 -8.22 -12.21 0.82
N PRO A 25 -8.55 -11.36 1.83
CA PRO A 25 -9.78 -10.59 1.85
C PRO A 25 -9.96 -9.66 0.64
N ILE A 26 -8.87 -9.18 0.02
CA ILE A 26 -8.97 -8.36 -1.21
C ILE A 26 -9.62 -9.18 -2.33
N ARG A 27 -9.22 -10.45 -2.49
CA ARG A 27 -9.78 -11.37 -3.50
C ARG A 27 -11.24 -11.70 -3.23
N ASP A 28 -11.63 -11.76 -1.96
CA ASP A 28 -12.97 -12.08 -1.51
C ASP A 28 -13.90 -10.85 -1.47
N GLY A 29 -13.43 -9.67 -1.91
CA GLY A 29 -14.19 -8.43 -1.88
C GLY A 29 -14.32 -7.78 -0.50
N ASN A 30 -13.61 -8.28 0.51
CA ASN A 30 -13.56 -7.72 1.86
C ASN A 30 -12.33 -6.80 2.04
N GLY A 31 -12.30 -5.73 1.26
CA GLY A 31 -11.18 -4.79 1.25
C GLY A 31 -10.98 -4.05 2.57
N ASP A 32 -12.04 -3.80 3.33
CA ASP A 32 -11.92 -3.13 4.65
C ASP A 32 -11.12 -3.97 5.65
N ALA A 33 -11.37 -5.28 5.71
CA ALA A 33 -10.59 -6.18 6.55
C ALA A 33 -9.11 -6.23 6.13
N ALA A 34 -8.85 -6.27 4.83
CA ALA A 34 -7.51 -6.23 4.28
C ALA A 34 -6.77 -4.94 4.64
N TYR A 35 -7.41 -3.79 4.43
CA TYR A 35 -6.85 -2.49 4.76
C TYR A 35 -6.53 -2.37 6.26
N THR A 36 -7.48 -2.75 7.12
CA THR A 36 -7.29 -2.72 8.56
C THR A 36 -6.09 -3.56 9.00
N LEU A 37 -5.90 -4.75 8.41
CA LEU A 37 -4.78 -5.62 8.74
C LEU A 37 -3.45 -5.00 8.30
N LEU A 38 -3.36 -4.48 7.07
CA LEU A 38 -2.16 -3.84 6.52
C LEU A 38 -1.79 -2.58 7.31
N ASP A 39 -2.77 -1.74 7.63
CA ASP A 39 -2.55 -0.51 8.40
C ASP A 39 -2.10 -0.83 9.83
N THR A 40 -2.77 -1.78 10.50
CA THR A 40 -2.37 -2.23 11.84
C THR A 40 -0.94 -2.72 11.88
N LEU A 41 -0.52 -3.54 10.89
CA LEU A 41 0.85 -4.04 10.79
C LEU A 41 1.86 -2.90 10.57
N TYR A 42 1.54 -1.99 9.64
CA TYR A 42 2.41 -0.86 9.31
C TYR A 42 2.59 0.07 10.52
N GLN A 43 1.50 0.47 11.17
CA GLN A 43 1.53 1.34 12.35
C GLN A 43 2.29 0.70 13.52
N ALA A 44 2.08 -0.60 13.77
CA ALA A 44 2.77 -1.33 14.83
C ALA A 44 4.29 -1.27 14.66
N VAL A 45 4.78 -1.51 13.45
CA VAL A 45 6.24 -1.47 13.17
C VAL A 45 6.78 -0.04 13.17
N CYS A 46 6.02 0.93 12.63
CA CYS A 46 6.43 2.34 12.67
C CYS A 46 6.53 2.88 14.10
N ASN A 47 5.60 2.51 14.98
CA ASN A 47 5.53 2.96 16.36
C ASN A 47 6.28 2.03 17.34
N GLN A 48 6.84 0.92 16.86
CA GLN A 48 7.47 -0.13 17.68
C GLN A 48 6.54 -0.61 18.82
N ALA A 49 5.26 -0.76 18.54
CA ALA A 49 4.23 -1.16 19.49
C ALA A 49 3.73 -2.57 19.17
N ASP A 50 3.76 -3.45 20.18
CA ASP A 50 3.25 -4.81 20.03
C ASP A 50 1.76 -4.78 19.70
N THR A 51 1.33 -5.67 18.82
CA THR A 51 -0.05 -5.73 18.36
C THR A 51 -0.46 -7.15 17.99
N VAL A 52 -1.74 -7.32 17.68
CA VAL A 52 -2.29 -8.53 17.04
C VAL A 52 -2.87 -8.14 15.69
N ALA A 53 -2.37 -8.73 14.64
CA ALA A 53 -2.83 -8.51 13.28
C ALA A 53 -3.26 -9.84 12.65
N GLY A 54 -4.53 -9.93 12.20
CA GLY A 54 -5.08 -11.17 11.64
C GLY A 54 -5.03 -12.37 12.58
N GLY A 55 -5.15 -12.15 13.90
CA GLY A 55 -5.03 -13.20 14.92
C GLY A 55 -3.59 -13.59 15.27
N ILE A 56 -2.59 -12.95 14.65
CA ILE A 56 -1.16 -13.23 14.87
C ILE A 56 -0.57 -12.14 15.77
N ALA A 57 0.09 -12.54 16.86
CA ALA A 57 0.81 -11.62 17.73
C ALA A 57 2.10 -11.12 17.06
N ILE A 58 2.24 -9.82 16.94
CA ILE A 58 3.39 -9.15 16.33
C ILE A 58 4.17 -8.41 17.42
N PRO A 59 5.36 -8.88 17.84
CA PRO A 59 6.18 -8.25 18.87
C PRO A 59 7.01 -7.10 18.27
N ALA A 60 6.32 -6.07 17.76
CA ALA A 60 6.93 -4.99 16.99
C ALA A 60 7.95 -4.18 17.80
N SER A 61 7.79 -4.08 19.12
CA SER A 61 8.74 -3.39 20.00
C SER A 61 10.13 -4.04 20.05
N ARG A 62 10.21 -5.33 19.73
CA ARG A 62 11.43 -6.15 19.77
C ARG A 62 11.66 -6.94 18.49
N LEU A 63 11.08 -6.50 17.39
CA LEU A 63 11.12 -7.22 16.12
C LEU A 63 12.53 -7.29 15.55
N THR A 64 13.29 -6.19 15.61
CA THR A 64 14.59 -6.06 14.96
C THR A 64 15.74 -5.84 15.96
N ARG A 65 16.96 -6.26 15.56
CA ARG A 65 18.16 -6.15 16.38
C ARG A 65 18.73 -4.74 16.44
N THR A 66 18.71 -4.05 15.30
CA THR A 66 19.37 -2.75 15.13
C THR A 66 18.41 -1.71 14.58
N PRO A 67 18.70 -0.41 14.80
CA PRO A 67 17.93 0.67 14.15
C PRO A 67 17.98 0.59 12.63
N ASP A 68 19.05 0.05 12.05
CA ASP A 68 19.18 -0.12 10.60
C ASP A 68 18.24 -1.23 10.07
N ASP A 69 18.17 -2.35 10.74
CA ASP A 69 17.20 -3.41 10.44
C ASP A 69 15.78 -2.86 10.48
N LEU A 70 15.45 -2.04 11.49
CA LEU A 70 14.14 -1.41 11.61
C LEU A 70 13.85 -0.47 10.42
N ARG A 71 14.82 0.35 10.00
CA ARG A 71 14.66 1.23 8.82
C ARG A 71 14.37 0.41 7.55
N GLN A 72 15.06 -0.70 7.37
CA GLN A 72 14.87 -1.58 6.22
C GLN A 72 13.46 -2.20 6.23
N ILE A 73 12.98 -2.69 7.38
CA ILE A 73 11.64 -3.25 7.52
C ILE A 73 10.56 -2.20 7.31
N ARG A 74 10.71 -1.00 7.88
CA ARG A 74 9.77 0.11 7.65
C ARG A 74 9.67 0.48 6.17
N ARG A 75 10.81 0.55 5.47
CA ARG A 75 10.85 0.83 4.03
C ARG A 75 10.14 -0.25 3.23
N TRP A 76 10.39 -1.51 3.54
CA TRP A 76 9.71 -2.63 2.86
C TRP A 76 8.20 -2.59 3.13
N LEU A 77 7.75 -2.44 4.38
CA LEU A 77 6.32 -2.34 4.72
C LEU A 77 5.67 -1.12 4.08
N TRP A 78 6.38 0.00 3.98
CA TRP A 78 5.89 1.16 3.26
C TRP A 78 5.60 0.84 1.79
N THR A 79 6.46 0.09 1.09
CA THR A 79 6.18 -0.34 -0.28
C THR A 79 4.99 -1.28 -0.38
N VAL A 80 4.82 -2.20 0.57
CA VAL A 80 3.64 -3.06 0.68
C VAL A 80 2.38 -2.23 0.90
N HIS A 81 2.43 -1.30 1.85
CA HIS A 81 1.30 -0.44 2.22
C HIS A 81 0.87 0.46 1.04
N LEU A 82 1.81 0.99 0.27
CA LEU A 82 1.51 1.73 -0.96
C LEU A 82 0.89 0.88 -2.07
N ALA A 83 1.30 -0.38 -2.20
CA ALA A 83 0.81 -1.24 -3.27
C ALA A 83 -0.53 -1.92 -2.92
N ASP A 84 -0.64 -2.48 -1.72
CA ASP A 84 -1.76 -3.36 -1.36
C ASP A 84 -2.92 -2.60 -0.68
N SER A 85 -2.66 -1.52 0.08
CA SER A 85 -3.72 -0.77 0.76
C SER A 85 -4.68 -0.04 -0.18
N PRO A 86 -4.22 0.64 -1.25
CA PRO A 86 -5.15 1.20 -2.23
C PRO A 86 -6.00 0.14 -2.93
N ARG A 87 -5.43 -1.03 -3.24
CA ARG A 87 -6.18 -2.15 -3.83
C ARG A 87 -7.27 -2.66 -2.88
N ALA A 88 -6.96 -2.74 -1.59
CA ALA A 88 -7.93 -3.10 -0.57
C ALA A 88 -9.08 -2.08 -0.50
N LEU A 89 -8.77 -0.79 -0.45
CA LEU A 89 -9.77 0.29 -0.41
C LEU A 89 -10.63 0.33 -1.69
N ILE A 90 -10.01 0.13 -2.85
CA ILE A 90 -10.73 0.06 -4.13
C ILE A 90 -11.67 -1.15 -4.17
N SER A 91 -11.24 -2.32 -3.69
CA SER A 91 -12.11 -3.51 -3.63
C SER A 91 -13.31 -3.32 -2.69
N ALA A 92 -13.19 -2.43 -1.71
CA ALA A 92 -14.27 -1.99 -0.84
C ALA A 92 -15.11 -0.83 -1.42
N GLY A 93 -14.82 -0.35 -2.64
CA GLY A 93 -15.49 0.78 -3.26
C GLY A 93 -15.05 2.16 -2.71
N ARG A 94 -14.00 2.23 -1.91
CA ARG A 94 -13.53 3.42 -1.20
C ARG A 94 -12.44 4.17 -1.99
N TRP A 95 -12.78 4.66 -3.16
CA TRP A 95 -11.84 5.32 -4.09
C TRP A 95 -11.22 6.61 -3.51
N HIS A 96 -12.02 7.44 -2.82
CA HIS A 96 -11.52 8.66 -2.19
C HIS A 96 -10.52 8.37 -1.08
N ASP A 97 -10.77 7.32 -0.29
CA ASP A 97 -9.85 6.91 0.77
C ASP A 97 -8.56 6.33 0.19
N ALA A 98 -8.64 5.59 -0.93
CA ALA A 98 -7.48 5.12 -1.66
C ALA A 98 -6.61 6.27 -2.17
N LEU A 99 -7.21 7.32 -2.71
CA LEU A 99 -6.52 8.53 -3.14
C LEU A 99 -5.85 9.23 -1.95
N ALA A 100 -6.60 9.48 -0.88
CA ALA A 100 -6.09 10.13 0.33
C ALA A 100 -4.91 9.33 0.95
N HIS A 101 -4.99 8.00 0.95
CA HIS A 101 -3.92 7.13 1.40
C HIS A 101 -2.64 7.32 0.57
N LEU A 102 -2.77 7.34 -0.76
CA LEU A 102 -1.64 7.54 -1.67
C LEU A 102 -1.02 8.94 -1.51
N GLU A 103 -1.83 9.98 -1.35
CA GLU A 103 -1.36 11.34 -1.11
C GLU A 103 -0.60 11.44 0.21
N THR A 104 -1.14 10.88 1.28
CA THR A 104 -0.52 10.87 2.62
C THR A 104 0.85 10.18 2.62
N HIS A 105 1.00 9.12 1.82
CA HIS A 105 2.24 8.32 1.76
C HIS A 105 3.13 8.66 0.56
N ASN A 106 2.88 9.77 -0.15
CA ASN A 106 3.61 10.17 -1.37
C ASN A 106 3.65 9.07 -2.45
N GLY A 107 2.54 8.33 -2.57
CA GLY A 107 2.42 7.20 -3.50
C GLY A 107 2.06 7.59 -4.94
N ILE A 108 1.77 8.88 -5.21
CA ILE A 108 1.41 9.38 -6.52
C ILE A 108 2.65 9.96 -7.20
N GLY A 109 3.28 9.16 -8.05
CA GLY A 109 4.40 9.58 -8.87
C GLY A 109 3.98 10.24 -10.19
N GLN A 110 4.95 10.49 -11.08
CA GLN A 110 4.70 11.04 -12.41
C GLN A 110 4.40 9.95 -13.46
N ARG A 111 4.82 8.71 -13.22
CA ARG A 111 4.51 7.58 -14.09
C ARG A 111 3.05 7.17 -13.92
N LEU A 112 2.42 6.73 -15.02
CA LEU A 112 1.05 6.23 -15.01
C LEU A 112 1.01 4.78 -14.45
N LEU A 113 1.44 4.65 -13.20
CA LEU A 113 1.39 3.43 -12.41
C LEU A 113 0.27 3.50 -11.37
N ASP A 114 0.15 2.44 -10.57
CA ASP A 114 -0.96 2.19 -9.63
C ASP A 114 -1.49 3.45 -8.92
N GLY A 115 -0.62 4.24 -8.27
CA GLY A 115 -1.05 5.42 -7.52
C GLY A 115 -1.62 6.53 -8.41
N ARG A 116 -1.00 6.78 -9.56
CA ARG A 116 -1.47 7.81 -10.50
C ARG A 116 -2.73 7.38 -11.23
N GLN A 117 -2.87 6.11 -11.56
CA GLN A 117 -4.11 5.57 -12.13
C GLN A 117 -5.28 5.71 -11.14
N VAL A 118 -5.07 5.42 -9.87
CA VAL A 118 -6.07 5.63 -8.82
C VAL A 118 -6.49 7.10 -8.76
N ALA A 119 -5.54 8.03 -8.81
CA ALA A 119 -5.84 9.47 -8.81
C ALA A 119 -6.67 9.89 -10.03
N VAL A 120 -6.34 9.40 -11.23
CA VAL A 120 -7.10 9.67 -12.47
C VAL A 120 -8.53 9.15 -12.34
N ILE A 121 -8.70 7.89 -11.96
CA ILE A 121 -10.01 7.24 -11.84
C ILE A 121 -10.85 7.92 -10.77
N THR A 122 -10.27 8.25 -9.62
CA THR A 122 -11.01 8.93 -8.55
C THR A 122 -11.53 10.30 -8.98
N ARG A 123 -10.72 11.09 -9.71
CA ARG A 123 -11.17 12.38 -10.28
C ARG A 123 -12.27 12.20 -11.30
N TYR A 124 -12.14 11.19 -12.17
CA TYR A 124 -13.18 10.89 -13.14
C TYR A 124 -14.50 10.52 -12.48
N LEU A 125 -14.47 9.65 -11.46
CA LEU A 125 -15.66 9.27 -10.67
C LEU A 125 -16.27 10.45 -9.91
N ALA A 126 -15.49 11.44 -9.52
CA ALA A 126 -15.95 12.68 -8.90
C ALA A 126 -16.46 13.72 -9.92
N ALA A 127 -16.61 13.34 -11.20
CA ALA A 127 -16.98 14.23 -12.31
C ALA A 127 -15.96 15.37 -12.59
N ASP A 128 -14.75 15.27 -12.06
CA ASP A 128 -13.62 16.16 -12.39
C ASP A 128 -12.85 15.63 -13.60
N THR A 129 -13.51 15.61 -14.75
CA THR A 129 -12.93 15.11 -16.01
C THR A 129 -11.71 15.94 -16.44
N SER A 130 -11.75 17.25 -16.20
CA SER A 130 -10.64 18.16 -16.53
C SER A 130 -9.38 17.84 -15.71
N GLY A 131 -9.54 17.65 -14.41
CA GLY A 131 -8.44 17.25 -13.52
C GLY A 131 -7.89 15.85 -13.83
N ALA A 132 -8.78 14.92 -14.19
CA ALA A 132 -8.37 13.59 -14.64
C ALA A 132 -7.52 13.64 -15.91
N LEU A 133 -7.97 14.37 -16.94
CA LEU A 133 -7.23 14.57 -18.20
C LEU A 133 -5.87 15.26 -17.97
N THR A 134 -5.82 16.26 -17.12
CA THR A 134 -4.56 16.95 -16.77
C THR A 134 -3.55 15.97 -16.16
N LEU A 135 -4.00 15.08 -15.27
CA LEU A 135 -3.13 14.05 -14.69
C LEU A 135 -2.59 13.08 -15.75
N VAL A 136 -3.43 12.65 -16.70
CA VAL A 136 -3.01 11.76 -17.80
C VAL A 136 -1.99 12.46 -18.69
N GLN A 137 -2.26 13.69 -19.10
CA GLN A 137 -1.39 14.46 -20.01
C GLN A 137 -0.02 14.76 -19.39
N ASN A 138 0.02 15.00 -18.06
CA ASN A 138 1.25 15.24 -17.30
C ASN A 138 1.94 13.96 -16.81
N SER A 139 1.46 12.79 -17.25
CA SER A 139 2.06 11.51 -16.87
C SER A 139 3.25 11.19 -17.77
N THR A 140 4.30 10.61 -17.19
CA THR A 140 5.41 10.05 -17.94
C THR A 140 5.15 8.59 -18.22
N ALA A 141 5.22 8.18 -19.49
CA ALA A 141 5.14 6.78 -19.91
C ALA A 141 6.52 6.33 -20.39
N THR A 142 7.04 5.24 -19.86
CA THR A 142 8.34 4.68 -20.23
C THR A 142 8.22 3.31 -20.88
N GLU A 143 7.14 2.57 -20.56
CA GLU A 143 6.87 1.25 -21.12
C GLU A 143 5.75 1.31 -22.18
N PRO A 144 5.80 0.48 -23.23
CA PRO A 144 4.80 0.50 -24.32
C PRO A 144 3.36 0.39 -23.84
N TRP A 145 3.08 -0.40 -22.80
CA TRP A 145 1.75 -0.57 -22.24
C TRP A 145 1.23 0.68 -21.51
N GLU A 146 2.14 1.48 -20.93
CA GLU A 146 1.78 2.74 -20.26
C GLU A 146 1.21 3.77 -21.27
N TYR A 147 1.72 3.78 -22.51
CA TYR A 147 1.18 4.61 -23.61
C TYR A 147 -0.23 4.18 -23.99
N VAL A 148 -0.49 2.86 -24.01
CA VAL A 148 -1.84 2.34 -24.31
C VAL A 148 -2.83 2.75 -23.20
N VAL A 149 -2.45 2.66 -21.93
CA VAL A 149 -3.29 3.09 -20.81
C VAL A 149 -3.53 4.60 -20.84
N ALA A 150 -2.51 5.40 -21.11
CA ALA A 150 -2.64 6.85 -21.22
C ALA A 150 -3.60 7.24 -22.37
N TYR A 151 -3.49 6.60 -23.53
CA TYR A 151 -4.38 6.83 -24.67
C TYR A 151 -5.83 6.44 -24.37
N ALA A 152 -6.05 5.26 -23.79
CA ALA A 152 -7.38 4.78 -23.44
C ALA A 152 -8.06 5.66 -22.36
N SER A 153 -7.27 6.26 -21.45
CA SER A 153 -7.78 7.15 -20.41
C SER A 153 -8.11 8.56 -20.91
N ALA A 154 -7.57 8.96 -22.07
CA ALA A 154 -7.79 10.27 -22.68
C ALA A 154 -8.92 10.28 -23.72
N SER A 155 -9.44 9.09 -24.10
CA SER A 155 -10.53 8.91 -25.10
C SER A 155 -11.88 8.80 -24.42
#